data_ad6175d9f02d16c7481a170552669e8c
#
_entry.id   ad6175d9f02d16c7481a170552669e8c
#
_cell.length_a   1.000
_cell.length_b   1.000
_cell.length_c   1.000
_cell.angle_alpha   90.00
_cell.angle_beta   90.00
_cell.angle_gamma   90.00
#
_symmetry.space_group_name_H-M   'P 1'
#
loop_
_entity.id
_entity.type
_entity.pdbx_description
1 polymer ?
#
loop_
_entity_poly.entity_id
_entity_poly.type
_entity_poly.pdbx_seq_one_letter_code
_entity_poly.pdbx_strand_id
1 'polypeptide(L)'
;MPKAVRITHGNLWANIESMCAAADLRAGRDVMVSWLPLFHDMGMVGFLTLPMCRGIESVCVTPADFLSRPLLWLELVSRYGGTCTAAPNFAYALAARVLARADGLDLSSLRFALNGAEPIDVSAVQGFLAAGERFGLPPTAVVCAYGMAEATLGVSFHPWGTPLQVDVLDAVALETDRRARPADPGAPAGSVRTFPVLGPPLAGIEVQVRDPQGAALAEGGVGVLHLRGDSVTELYLSVDGPRPTRDADGWLDTGDLGYLSGGRVVVCGRVKDVIIMGGRNIHPTDIERVALQVEGVRAGNAVAVRYVPAGRRESFAVGVESREAGDPAAVRRIEDGVRSAVTAEMGVRPALVAVLPVGTLPKTPSGKLQRSAAAALLDRLTAPN
;
A
#
# COMPACT_ATOMS: atom_id res chain seq x y z
N MET A 1 12.04 -17.04 7.16
CA MET A 1 13.19 -16.59 7.96
C MET A 1 13.40 -15.10 7.77
N PRO A 2 13.81 -14.36 8.80
CA PRO A 2 14.17 -12.95 8.66
C PRO A 2 15.38 -12.82 7.73
N LYS A 3 15.38 -11.80 6.86
CA LYS A 3 16.48 -11.42 5.98
C LYS A 3 16.76 -9.92 6.18
N ALA A 4 18.02 -9.54 6.24
CA ALA A 4 18.41 -8.15 6.26
C ALA A 4 18.82 -7.71 4.85
N VAL A 5 18.36 -6.54 4.44
CA VAL A 5 18.73 -5.92 3.16
C VAL A 5 20.02 -5.13 3.37
N ARG A 6 21.08 -5.44 2.61
CA ARG A 6 22.35 -4.72 2.70
C ARG A 6 22.28 -3.45 1.85
N ILE A 7 22.19 -2.30 2.48
CA ILE A 7 22.22 -1.00 1.81
C ILE A 7 23.60 -0.37 2.01
N THR A 8 24.26 0.00 0.92
CA THR A 8 25.53 0.73 0.93
C THR A 8 25.29 2.23 1.00
N HIS A 9 26.34 3.00 1.34
CA HIS A 9 26.26 4.48 1.25
C HIS A 9 25.97 4.94 -0.18
N GLY A 10 26.47 4.22 -1.20
CA GLY A 10 26.18 4.52 -2.60
C GLY A 10 24.70 4.34 -2.93
N ASN A 11 24.10 3.21 -2.51
CA ASN A 11 22.67 2.99 -2.69
C ASN A 11 21.82 4.09 -2.02
N LEU A 12 22.18 4.40 -0.76
CA LEU A 12 21.50 5.42 0.02
C LEU A 12 21.57 6.79 -0.65
N TRP A 13 22.76 7.20 -1.09
CA TRP A 13 22.98 8.49 -1.75
C TRP A 13 22.21 8.58 -3.07
N ALA A 14 22.31 7.56 -3.93
CA ALA A 14 21.59 7.53 -5.20
C ALA A 14 20.06 7.67 -5.01
N ASN A 15 19.51 6.99 -4.00
CA ASN A 15 18.06 7.08 -3.73
C ASN A 15 17.67 8.46 -3.16
N ILE A 16 18.46 9.02 -2.23
CA ILE A 16 18.21 10.36 -1.68
C ILE A 16 18.23 11.43 -2.79
N GLU A 17 19.24 11.41 -3.68
CA GLU A 17 19.33 12.34 -4.79
C GLU A 17 18.11 12.26 -5.70
N SER A 18 17.71 11.05 -6.09
CA SER A 18 16.58 10.83 -6.99
C SER A 18 15.23 11.25 -6.35
N MET A 19 15.03 10.94 -5.07
CA MET A 19 13.84 11.38 -4.34
C MET A 19 13.77 12.91 -4.16
N CYS A 20 14.89 13.53 -3.82
CA CYS A 20 14.98 14.99 -3.70
C CYS A 20 14.67 15.69 -5.03
N ALA A 21 15.19 15.17 -6.13
CA ALA A 21 14.92 15.71 -7.46
C ALA A 21 13.43 15.52 -7.85
N ALA A 22 12.86 14.34 -7.63
CA ALA A 22 11.46 14.05 -7.95
C ALA A 22 10.45 14.86 -7.12
N ALA A 23 10.77 15.18 -5.87
CA ALA A 23 9.93 15.94 -4.97
C ALA A 23 10.31 17.45 -4.90
N ASP A 24 11.32 17.88 -5.66
CA ASP A 24 11.91 19.26 -5.61
C ASP A 24 12.14 19.72 -4.16
N LEU A 25 12.80 18.87 -3.35
CA LEU A 25 13.09 19.17 -1.95
C LEU A 25 14.26 20.15 -1.81
N ARG A 26 14.11 21.21 -1.00
CA ARG A 26 15.12 22.26 -0.81
C ARG A 26 15.25 22.67 0.64
N ALA A 27 16.48 22.73 1.14
CA ALA A 27 16.79 23.35 2.42
C ALA A 27 16.34 24.82 2.45
N GLY A 28 15.86 25.28 3.60
CA GLY A 28 15.37 26.63 3.81
C GLY A 28 13.99 26.94 3.20
N ARG A 29 13.44 26.03 2.40
CA ARG A 29 12.05 26.12 1.91
C ARG A 29 11.16 25.07 2.52
N ASP A 30 11.64 23.83 2.59
CA ASP A 30 10.82 22.71 2.97
C ASP A 30 10.95 22.36 4.46
N VAL A 31 9.83 22.00 5.05
CA VAL A 31 9.71 21.48 6.41
C VAL A 31 9.05 20.09 6.33
N MET A 32 9.77 19.07 6.79
CA MET A 32 9.31 17.69 6.77
C MET A 32 8.67 17.31 8.10
N VAL A 33 7.39 16.91 8.08
CA VAL A 33 6.66 16.50 9.29
C VAL A 33 6.43 14.99 9.26
N SER A 34 6.82 14.28 10.33
CA SER A 34 6.73 12.81 10.37
C SER A 34 6.35 12.27 11.74
N TRP A 35 5.56 11.21 11.72
CA TRP A 35 5.29 10.32 12.85
C TRP A 35 5.76 8.88 12.57
N LEU A 36 6.43 8.66 11.43
CA LEU A 36 6.82 7.34 10.97
C LEU A 36 7.85 6.70 11.90
N PRO A 37 7.76 5.36 12.14
CA PRO A 37 8.73 4.66 12.95
C PRO A 37 10.10 4.62 12.26
N LEU A 38 11.17 4.94 13.02
CA LEU A 38 12.54 4.97 12.50
C LEU A 38 13.14 3.58 12.26
N PHE A 39 12.46 2.51 12.64
CA PHE A 39 12.83 1.14 12.29
C PHE A 39 12.22 0.66 10.96
N HIS A 40 11.48 1.54 10.27
CA HIS A 40 10.95 1.33 8.94
C HIS A 40 11.69 2.22 7.94
N ASP A 41 11.98 1.70 6.74
CA ASP A 41 12.72 2.41 5.69
C ASP A 41 12.16 3.80 5.39
N MET A 42 10.84 3.95 5.26
CA MET A 42 10.20 5.24 5.01
C MET A 42 10.48 6.26 6.11
N GLY A 43 10.50 5.86 7.38
CA GLY A 43 10.88 6.74 8.49
C GLY A 43 12.38 6.98 8.54
N MET A 44 13.19 5.91 8.51
CA MET A 44 14.64 6.00 8.65
C MET A 44 15.30 6.72 7.47
N VAL A 45 15.02 6.29 6.24
CA VAL A 45 15.64 6.88 5.06
C VAL A 45 14.95 8.18 4.65
N GLY A 46 13.61 8.17 4.55
CA GLY A 46 12.85 9.30 4.01
C GLY A 46 12.73 10.49 4.96
N PHE A 47 12.60 10.26 6.28
CA PHE A 47 12.29 11.32 7.25
C PHE A 47 13.33 11.53 8.36
N LEU A 48 14.39 10.71 8.41
CA LEU A 48 15.56 10.96 9.25
C LEU A 48 16.79 11.25 8.39
N THR A 49 17.22 10.27 7.56
CA THR A 49 18.50 10.37 6.85
C THR A 49 18.45 11.45 5.75
N LEU A 50 17.40 11.47 4.94
CA LEU A 50 17.26 12.44 3.85
C LEU A 50 17.31 13.89 4.36
N PRO A 51 16.47 14.32 5.33
CA PRO A 51 16.53 15.70 5.82
C PRO A 51 17.88 16.04 6.48
N MET A 52 18.51 15.09 7.19
CA MET A 52 19.86 15.29 7.75
C MET A 52 20.90 15.51 6.65
N CYS A 53 20.89 14.70 5.59
CA CYS A 53 21.83 14.82 4.47
C CYS A 53 21.63 16.11 3.65
N ARG A 54 20.42 16.63 3.61
CA ARG A 54 20.04 17.79 2.77
C ARG A 54 19.87 19.09 3.53
N GLY A 55 20.03 19.09 4.86
CA GLY A 55 19.84 20.27 5.70
C GLY A 55 18.40 20.77 5.70
N ILE A 56 17.41 19.89 5.59
CA ILE A 56 15.99 20.23 5.58
C ILE A 56 15.46 20.15 7.02
N GLU A 57 14.64 21.13 7.40
CA GLU A 57 13.99 21.14 8.72
C GLU A 57 13.06 19.94 8.88
N SER A 58 13.10 19.28 10.04
CA SER A 58 12.29 18.10 10.33
C SER A 58 11.62 18.19 11.69
N VAL A 59 10.31 17.95 11.70
CA VAL A 59 9.45 17.89 12.90
C VAL A 59 8.96 16.46 13.06
N CYS A 60 9.36 15.79 14.14
CA CYS A 60 9.05 14.39 14.36
C CYS A 60 8.30 14.17 15.66
N VAL A 61 7.34 13.25 15.64
CA VAL A 61 6.69 12.65 16.80
C VAL A 61 6.72 11.12 16.70
N THR A 62 6.37 10.43 17.78
CA THR A 62 6.37 8.97 17.75
C THR A 62 5.12 8.40 17.09
N PRO A 63 5.16 7.15 16.56
CA PRO A 63 3.96 6.46 16.11
C PRO A 63 2.89 6.33 17.21
N ALA A 64 3.29 6.20 18.46
CA ALA A 64 2.35 6.11 19.59
C ALA A 64 1.59 7.43 19.79
N ASP A 65 2.25 8.58 19.63
CA ASP A 65 1.60 9.90 19.70
C ASP A 65 0.55 10.06 18.60
N PHE A 66 0.89 9.67 17.35
CA PHE A 66 -0.05 9.67 16.24
C PHE A 66 -1.24 8.73 16.49
N LEU A 67 -1.00 7.49 16.93
CA LEU A 67 -2.08 6.52 17.15
C LEU A 67 -3.02 6.93 18.29
N SER A 68 -2.49 7.59 19.32
CA SER A 68 -3.30 8.10 20.43
C SER A 68 -4.13 9.34 20.04
N ARG A 69 -3.58 10.21 19.18
CA ARG A 69 -4.21 11.44 18.70
C ARG A 69 -3.87 11.69 17.23
N PRO A 70 -4.58 11.05 16.29
CA PRO A 70 -4.25 11.14 14.86
C PRO A 70 -4.27 12.56 14.28
N LEU A 71 -5.04 13.47 14.86
CA LEU A 71 -5.07 14.89 14.45
C LEU A 71 -3.73 15.59 14.70
N LEU A 72 -2.94 15.14 15.70
CA LEU A 72 -1.62 15.70 16.02
C LEU A 72 -0.71 15.82 14.78
N TRP A 73 -0.75 14.85 13.88
CA TRP A 73 0.01 14.90 12.64
C TRP A 73 -0.27 16.17 11.83
N LEU A 74 -1.55 16.48 11.62
CA LEU A 74 -1.97 17.64 10.82
C LEU A 74 -1.87 18.96 11.61
N GLU A 75 -2.02 18.92 12.92
CA GLU A 75 -1.72 20.07 13.79
C GLU A 75 -0.25 20.46 13.70
N LEU A 76 0.67 19.50 13.61
CA LEU A 76 2.10 19.79 13.41
C LEU A 76 2.38 20.36 12.02
N VAL A 77 1.73 19.84 10.97
CA VAL A 77 1.79 20.43 9.63
C VAL A 77 1.35 21.90 9.68
N SER A 78 0.18 22.17 10.25
CA SER A 78 -0.37 23.53 10.39
C SER A 78 0.54 24.44 11.21
N ARG A 79 1.04 23.96 12.36
CA ARG A 79 1.82 24.77 13.31
C ARG A 79 3.20 25.16 12.77
N TYR A 80 3.86 24.25 12.06
CA TYR A 80 5.24 24.43 11.58
C TYR A 80 5.32 24.78 10.10
N GLY A 81 4.18 25.00 9.42
CA GLY A 81 4.17 25.24 7.98
C GLY A 81 4.74 24.06 7.21
N GLY A 82 4.42 22.82 7.64
CA GLY A 82 4.93 21.59 7.05
C GLY A 82 4.61 21.49 5.56
N THR A 83 5.64 21.34 4.74
CA THR A 83 5.49 21.27 3.29
C THR A 83 5.48 19.86 2.77
N CYS A 84 6.11 18.92 3.51
CA CYS A 84 6.29 17.54 3.11
C CYS A 84 5.97 16.59 4.26
N THR A 85 5.27 15.51 3.94
CA THR A 85 4.98 14.43 4.89
C THR A 85 4.84 13.10 4.15
N ALA A 86 4.83 11.98 4.88
CA ALA A 86 4.50 10.68 4.32
C ALA A 86 3.74 9.82 5.33
N ALA A 87 2.89 8.96 4.81
CA ALA A 87 2.17 7.99 5.62
C ALA A 87 1.72 6.78 4.77
N PRO A 88 1.44 5.63 5.38
CA PRO A 88 0.70 4.57 4.74
C PRO A 88 -0.77 4.94 4.56
N ASN A 89 -1.44 4.24 3.65
CA ASN A 89 -2.80 4.55 3.21
C ASN A 89 -3.83 4.62 4.35
N PHE A 90 -3.71 3.74 5.36
CA PHE A 90 -4.62 3.74 6.51
C PHE A 90 -4.61 5.08 7.27
N ALA A 91 -3.48 5.76 7.31
CA ALA A 91 -3.36 7.04 8.00
C ALA A 91 -4.11 8.15 7.28
N TYR A 92 -4.15 8.14 5.96
CA TYR A 92 -4.96 9.08 5.16
C TYR A 92 -6.45 8.85 5.37
N ALA A 93 -6.89 7.58 5.39
CA ALA A 93 -8.27 7.23 5.73
C ALA A 93 -8.67 7.67 7.15
N LEU A 94 -7.74 7.55 8.11
CA LEU A 94 -7.94 8.01 9.49
C LEU A 94 -7.94 9.53 9.59
N ALA A 95 -7.01 10.20 8.89
CA ALA A 95 -6.92 11.66 8.82
C ALA A 95 -8.20 12.27 8.25
N ALA A 96 -8.77 11.72 7.18
CA ALA A 96 -10.04 12.17 6.63
C ALA A 96 -11.16 12.22 7.67
N ARG A 97 -11.24 11.20 8.55
CA ARG A 97 -12.26 11.11 9.60
C ARG A 97 -12.07 12.14 10.72
N VAL A 98 -10.82 12.36 11.14
CA VAL A 98 -10.55 13.32 12.22
C VAL A 98 -10.66 14.76 11.72
N LEU A 99 -10.30 15.03 10.47
CA LEU A 99 -10.48 16.33 9.82
C LEU A 99 -11.95 16.75 9.77
N ALA A 100 -12.89 15.82 9.61
CA ALA A 100 -14.31 16.12 9.59
C ALA A 100 -14.80 16.82 10.87
N ARG A 101 -14.07 16.69 11.99
CA ARG A 101 -14.41 17.26 13.31
C ARG A 101 -13.35 18.24 13.82
N ALA A 102 -12.34 18.53 13.04
CA ALA A 102 -11.26 19.46 13.40
C ALA A 102 -11.65 20.90 13.08
N ASP A 103 -11.03 21.85 13.76
CA ASP A 103 -11.13 23.28 13.49
C ASP A 103 -9.78 23.96 13.61
N GLY A 104 -9.63 25.15 13.00
CA GLY A 104 -8.48 26.04 13.20
C GLY A 104 -7.15 25.52 12.63
N LEU A 105 -7.18 24.63 11.62
CA LEU A 105 -5.98 24.19 10.92
C LEU A 105 -5.73 25.04 9.66
N ASP A 106 -4.45 25.12 9.27
CA ASP A 106 -4.01 25.60 7.96
C ASP A 106 -3.11 24.53 7.32
N LEU A 107 -3.56 23.91 6.24
CA LEU A 107 -2.84 22.89 5.50
C LEU A 107 -2.37 23.40 4.13
N SER A 108 -2.45 24.71 3.88
CA SER A 108 -2.11 25.32 2.58
C SER A 108 -0.63 25.16 2.22
N SER A 109 0.24 25.00 3.21
CA SER A 109 1.67 24.78 3.01
C SER A 109 2.01 23.36 2.51
N LEU A 110 1.13 22.37 2.74
CA LEU A 110 1.39 20.96 2.45
C LEU A 110 1.32 20.67 0.95
N ARG A 111 2.46 20.61 0.29
CA ARG A 111 2.58 20.39 -1.16
C ARG A 111 2.92 18.94 -1.55
N PHE A 112 3.47 18.14 -0.61
CA PHE A 112 3.94 16.80 -0.87
C PHE A 112 3.58 15.86 0.29
N ALA A 113 2.44 15.20 0.18
CA ALA A 113 1.95 14.20 1.13
C ALA A 113 2.04 12.81 0.50
N LEU A 114 3.19 12.12 0.71
CA LEU A 114 3.46 10.82 0.09
C LEU A 114 2.59 9.73 0.72
N ASN A 115 1.84 9.01 -0.11
CA ASN A 115 1.09 7.81 0.26
C ASN A 115 1.76 6.57 -0.35
N GLY A 116 2.21 5.64 0.49
CA GLY A 116 2.90 4.44 0.02
C GLY A 116 3.06 3.38 1.09
N ALA A 117 3.97 2.44 0.83
CA ALA A 117 4.34 1.35 1.72
C ALA A 117 3.27 0.26 1.95
N GLU A 118 2.05 0.44 1.46
CA GLU A 118 0.96 -0.55 1.43
C GLU A 118 0.06 -0.28 0.21
N PRO A 119 -0.86 -1.19 -0.15
CA PRO A 119 -1.80 -0.96 -1.23
C PRO A 119 -2.60 0.33 -1.00
N ILE A 120 -2.63 1.20 -2.02
CA ILE A 120 -3.29 2.49 -1.94
C ILE A 120 -4.73 2.37 -2.39
N ASP A 121 -5.67 2.73 -1.52
CA ASP A 121 -7.08 2.89 -1.84
C ASP A 121 -7.33 4.32 -2.32
N VAL A 122 -7.75 4.45 -3.56
CA VAL A 122 -8.07 5.73 -4.21
C VAL A 122 -9.15 6.50 -3.41
N SER A 123 -10.11 5.79 -2.84
CA SER A 123 -11.19 6.43 -2.05
C SER A 123 -10.66 7.07 -0.76
N ALA A 124 -9.65 6.47 -0.12
CA ALA A 124 -9.01 7.05 1.05
C ALA A 124 -8.24 8.33 0.71
N VAL A 125 -7.56 8.37 -0.44
CA VAL A 125 -6.88 9.57 -0.94
C VAL A 125 -7.88 10.68 -1.24
N GLN A 126 -8.93 10.37 -1.98
CA GLN A 126 -9.99 11.33 -2.33
C GLN A 126 -10.71 11.87 -1.08
N GLY A 127 -11.00 10.99 -0.12
CA GLY A 127 -11.61 11.36 1.15
C GLY A 127 -10.74 12.30 1.99
N PHE A 128 -9.42 12.10 1.99
CA PHE A 128 -8.47 12.99 2.67
C PHE A 128 -8.40 14.36 2.00
N LEU A 129 -8.29 14.40 0.67
CA LEU A 129 -8.26 15.65 -0.09
C LEU A 129 -9.54 16.46 0.13
N ALA A 130 -10.71 15.83 0.03
CA ALA A 130 -12.02 16.48 0.26
C ALA A 130 -12.16 16.99 1.70
N ALA A 131 -11.76 16.21 2.70
CA ALA A 131 -11.83 16.65 4.11
C ALA A 131 -10.84 17.77 4.43
N GLY A 132 -9.70 17.83 3.72
CA GLY A 132 -8.67 18.86 3.89
C GLY A 132 -8.95 20.16 3.15
N GLU A 133 -9.84 20.17 2.15
CA GLU A 133 -10.13 21.34 1.30
C GLU A 133 -10.46 22.59 2.12
N ARG A 134 -11.32 22.47 3.13
CA ARG A 134 -11.71 23.57 4.02
C ARG A 134 -10.56 24.16 4.85
N PHE A 135 -9.42 23.46 4.94
CA PHE A 135 -8.20 23.88 5.60
C PHE A 135 -7.12 24.33 4.61
N GLY A 136 -7.49 24.56 3.35
CA GLY A 136 -6.56 25.02 2.31
C GLY A 136 -5.65 23.92 1.76
N LEU A 137 -5.90 22.63 2.04
CA LEU A 137 -5.10 21.54 1.49
C LEU A 137 -5.15 21.57 -0.05
N PRO A 138 -4.00 21.67 -0.74
CA PRO A 138 -3.99 21.64 -2.20
C PRO A 138 -4.54 20.31 -2.75
N PRO A 139 -5.39 20.31 -3.79
CA PRO A 139 -5.97 19.10 -4.37
C PRO A 139 -4.91 18.19 -5.01
N THR A 140 -3.69 18.70 -5.22
CA THR A 140 -2.54 17.99 -5.79
C THR A 140 -1.49 17.62 -4.73
N ALA A 141 -1.80 17.77 -3.44
CA ALA A 141 -0.83 17.54 -2.36
C ALA A 141 -0.45 16.07 -2.21
N VAL A 142 -1.38 15.12 -2.49
CA VAL A 142 -1.11 13.70 -2.29
C VAL A 142 -0.33 13.10 -3.47
N VAL A 143 0.81 12.49 -3.14
CA VAL A 143 1.69 11.80 -4.08
C VAL A 143 1.65 10.30 -3.78
N CYS A 144 1.01 9.53 -4.65
CA CYS A 144 1.03 8.07 -4.57
C CYS A 144 2.41 7.55 -5.01
N ALA A 145 2.98 6.62 -4.25
CA ALA A 145 4.34 6.16 -4.46
C ALA A 145 4.51 4.64 -4.28
N TYR A 146 5.47 4.10 -4.99
CA TYR A 146 5.97 2.74 -4.80
C TYR A 146 7.40 2.78 -4.27
N GLY A 147 7.68 1.89 -3.33
CA GLY A 147 9.00 1.74 -2.76
C GLY A 147 9.14 0.46 -1.95
N MET A 148 10.40 0.06 -1.72
CA MET A 148 10.76 -1.11 -0.95
C MET A 148 12.18 -1.01 -0.41
N ALA A 149 12.46 -1.72 0.67
CA ALA A 149 13.80 -1.70 1.30
C ALA A 149 14.91 -2.16 0.34
N GLU A 150 14.61 -3.07 -0.57
CA GLU A 150 15.54 -3.57 -1.58
C GLU A 150 15.98 -2.51 -2.61
N ALA A 151 15.17 -1.44 -2.78
CA ALA A 151 15.54 -0.25 -3.57
C ALA A 151 16.02 0.90 -2.68
N THR A 152 16.44 0.63 -1.46
CA THR A 152 16.74 1.55 -0.38
C THR A 152 15.48 2.17 0.22
N LEU A 153 14.62 2.80 -0.60
CA LEU A 153 13.29 3.29 -0.24
C LEU A 153 12.42 3.51 -1.48
N GLY A 154 12.58 4.63 -2.20
CA GLY A 154 11.71 5.03 -3.30
C GLY A 154 12.05 4.34 -4.62
N VAL A 155 11.04 3.91 -5.35
CA VAL A 155 11.13 3.35 -6.71
C VAL A 155 10.45 4.26 -7.73
N SER A 156 9.21 4.68 -7.46
CA SER A 156 8.48 5.59 -8.34
C SER A 156 7.57 6.52 -7.54
N PHE A 157 7.44 7.76 -7.99
CA PHE A 157 6.55 8.75 -7.42
C PHE A 157 5.61 9.29 -8.48
N HIS A 158 4.32 9.40 -8.13
CA HIS A 158 3.40 10.20 -8.91
C HIS A 158 3.92 11.64 -8.97
N PRO A 159 3.94 12.31 -10.14
CA PRO A 159 4.47 13.67 -10.24
C PRO A 159 3.74 14.63 -9.29
N TRP A 160 4.47 15.25 -8.36
CA TRP A 160 3.90 16.20 -7.41
C TRP A 160 3.32 17.43 -8.12
N GLY A 161 2.32 18.06 -7.52
CA GLY A 161 1.63 19.20 -8.13
C GLY A 161 0.69 18.84 -9.28
N THR A 162 0.50 17.54 -9.56
CA THR A 162 -0.46 17.06 -10.55
C THR A 162 -1.62 16.32 -9.90
N PRO A 163 -2.82 16.33 -10.49
CA PRO A 163 -3.96 15.57 -9.96
C PRO A 163 -3.67 14.07 -9.92
N LEU A 164 -4.25 13.39 -8.93
CA LEU A 164 -4.18 11.93 -8.82
C LEU A 164 -4.64 11.26 -10.13
N GLN A 165 -3.78 10.44 -10.71
CA GLN A 165 -4.10 9.63 -11.87
C GLN A 165 -4.49 8.23 -11.44
N VAL A 166 -5.53 7.71 -12.08
CA VAL A 166 -6.14 6.41 -11.74
C VAL A 166 -6.43 5.66 -13.03
N ASP A 167 -5.99 4.41 -13.10
CA ASP A 167 -6.39 3.48 -14.15
C ASP A 167 -7.64 2.70 -13.67
N VAL A 168 -8.68 2.72 -14.50
CA VAL A 168 -9.90 1.92 -14.30
C VAL A 168 -9.90 0.83 -15.36
N LEU A 169 -9.73 -0.41 -14.93
CA LEU A 169 -9.47 -1.56 -15.79
C LEU A 169 -10.61 -2.57 -15.79
N ASP A 170 -10.78 -3.23 -16.92
CA ASP A 170 -11.64 -4.41 -17.05
C ASP A 170 -11.11 -5.56 -16.17
N ALA A 171 -11.94 -6.03 -15.23
CA ALA A 171 -11.56 -7.04 -14.26
C ALA A 171 -11.22 -8.40 -14.92
N VAL A 172 -11.94 -8.78 -15.98
CA VAL A 172 -11.71 -10.05 -16.66
C VAL A 172 -10.39 -10.03 -17.40
N ALA A 173 -10.11 -8.96 -18.15
CA ALA A 173 -8.83 -8.81 -18.83
C ALA A 173 -7.65 -8.82 -17.85
N LEU A 174 -7.78 -8.15 -16.71
CA LEU A 174 -6.75 -8.12 -15.68
C LEU A 174 -6.52 -9.50 -15.06
N GLU A 175 -7.60 -10.15 -14.61
CA GLU A 175 -7.54 -11.38 -13.80
C GLU A 175 -7.28 -12.63 -14.62
N THR A 176 -7.75 -12.66 -15.87
CA THR A 176 -7.68 -13.85 -16.75
C THR A 176 -6.59 -13.71 -17.81
N ASP A 177 -6.60 -12.59 -18.54
CA ASP A 177 -5.69 -12.38 -19.67
C ASP A 177 -4.36 -11.75 -19.26
N ARG A 178 -4.24 -11.32 -18.00
CA ARG A 178 -3.09 -10.56 -17.46
C ARG A 178 -2.78 -9.33 -18.32
N ARG A 179 -3.84 -8.56 -18.64
CA ARG A 179 -3.76 -7.34 -19.44
C ARG A 179 -4.45 -6.18 -18.73
N ALA A 180 -3.75 -5.07 -18.62
CA ALA A 180 -4.29 -3.80 -18.15
C ALA A 180 -5.06 -3.14 -19.30
N ARG A 181 -6.30 -3.59 -19.52
CA ARG A 181 -7.20 -3.01 -20.52
C ARG A 181 -8.15 -2.03 -19.84
N PRO A 182 -8.26 -0.78 -20.34
CA PRO A 182 -9.26 0.16 -19.81
C PRO A 182 -10.66 -0.46 -19.83
N ALA A 183 -11.42 -0.22 -18.78
CA ALA A 183 -12.82 -0.63 -18.71
C ALA A 183 -13.68 0.24 -19.63
N ASP A 184 -14.78 -0.32 -20.12
CA ASP A 184 -15.76 0.45 -20.88
C ASP A 184 -16.39 1.53 -19.98
N PRO A 185 -16.66 2.76 -20.52
CA PRO A 185 -17.39 3.78 -19.80
C PRO A 185 -18.78 3.26 -19.35
N GLY A 186 -19.05 3.35 -18.05
CA GLY A 186 -20.32 2.85 -17.48
C GLY A 186 -20.33 1.36 -17.14
N ALA A 187 -19.21 0.66 -17.22
CA ALA A 187 -19.10 -0.73 -16.77
C ALA A 187 -19.55 -0.86 -15.29
N PRO A 188 -20.23 -1.95 -14.92
CA PRO A 188 -20.66 -2.18 -13.53
C PRO A 188 -19.48 -2.18 -12.55
N ALA A 189 -19.67 -1.66 -11.35
CA ALA A 189 -18.61 -1.55 -10.33
C ALA A 189 -17.86 -2.88 -10.07
N GLY A 190 -18.57 -4.00 -10.03
CA GLY A 190 -17.97 -5.34 -9.84
C GLY A 190 -17.12 -5.84 -11.01
N SER A 191 -17.28 -5.26 -12.22
CA SER A 191 -16.52 -5.64 -13.42
C SER A 191 -15.27 -4.77 -13.65
N VAL A 192 -14.96 -3.85 -12.76
CA VAL A 192 -13.81 -2.97 -12.88
C VAL A 192 -12.84 -3.11 -11.70
N ARG A 193 -11.58 -2.79 -11.96
CA ARG A 193 -10.53 -2.65 -10.94
C ARG A 193 -9.85 -1.31 -11.10
N THR A 194 -9.61 -0.65 -9.96
CA THR A 194 -9.09 0.72 -9.93
C THR A 194 -7.75 0.76 -9.23
N PHE A 195 -6.75 1.29 -9.91
CA PHE A 195 -5.39 1.42 -9.37
C PHE A 195 -4.87 2.84 -9.50
N PRO A 196 -4.21 3.40 -8.47
CA PRO A 196 -3.48 4.65 -8.63
C PRO A 196 -2.25 4.43 -9.51
N VAL A 197 -1.98 5.37 -10.41
CA VAL A 197 -0.75 5.40 -11.19
C VAL A 197 0.35 6.00 -10.33
N LEU A 198 1.41 5.23 -10.06
CA LEU A 198 2.46 5.57 -9.09
C LEU A 198 3.61 6.37 -9.71
N GLY A 199 3.43 6.83 -10.96
CA GLY A 199 4.37 7.67 -11.67
C GLY A 199 5.55 6.94 -12.33
N PRO A 200 6.44 7.69 -12.99
CA PRO A 200 7.64 7.13 -13.60
C PRO A 200 8.60 6.62 -12.53
N PRO A 201 9.49 5.67 -12.87
CA PRO A 201 10.61 5.31 -12.02
C PRO A 201 11.46 6.55 -11.68
N LEU A 202 12.00 6.59 -10.47
CA LEU A 202 12.94 7.61 -10.05
C LEU A 202 14.23 7.54 -10.89
N ALA A 203 14.90 8.67 -11.04
CA ALA A 203 16.14 8.75 -11.80
C ALA A 203 17.17 7.70 -11.32
N GLY A 204 17.77 6.98 -12.25
CA GLY A 204 18.72 5.90 -11.95
C GLY A 204 18.08 4.57 -11.56
N ILE A 205 16.74 4.44 -11.66
CA ILE A 205 16.02 3.16 -11.50
C ILE A 205 15.36 2.79 -12.83
N GLU A 206 15.57 1.57 -13.26
CA GLU A 206 14.87 0.94 -14.36
C GLU A 206 13.83 -0.04 -13.83
N VAL A 207 12.66 -0.07 -14.45
CA VAL A 207 11.59 -1.02 -14.14
C VAL A 207 11.24 -1.82 -15.38
N GLN A 208 11.18 -3.13 -15.23
CA GLN A 208 10.74 -4.06 -16.27
C GLN A 208 9.65 -4.97 -15.72
N VAL A 209 8.64 -5.25 -16.51
CA VAL A 209 7.61 -6.24 -16.16
C VAL A 209 7.94 -7.54 -16.88
N ARG A 210 7.96 -8.66 -16.14
CA ARG A 210 8.25 -9.98 -16.72
C ARG A 210 7.12 -10.97 -16.49
N ASP A 211 6.95 -11.85 -17.45
CA ASP A 211 6.04 -13.00 -17.34
C ASP A 211 6.64 -14.11 -16.43
N PRO A 212 5.90 -15.19 -16.12
CA PRO A 212 6.41 -16.30 -15.31
C PRO A 212 7.58 -17.06 -15.95
N GLN A 213 7.82 -16.90 -17.24
CA GLN A 213 8.94 -17.49 -17.98
C GLN A 213 10.18 -16.58 -17.98
N GLY A 214 10.05 -15.35 -17.42
CA GLY A 214 11.13 -14.36 -17.32
C GLY A 214 11.25 -13.45 -18.54
N ALA A 215 10.36 -13.57 -19.55
CA ALA A 215 10.36 -12.70 -20.71
C ALA A 215 9.77 -11.32 -20.38
N ALA A 216 10.38 -10.27 -20.91
CA ALA A 216 9.89 -8.91 -20.75
C ALA A 216 8.55 -8.72 -21.46
N LEU A 217 7.59 -8.14 -20.74
CA LEU A 217 6.27 -7.81 -21.26
C LEU A 217 6.25 -6.37 -21.82
N ALA A 218 5.46 -6.19 -22.87
CA ALA A 218 5.15 -4.88 -23.40
C ALA A 218 4.20 -4.10 -22.47
N GLU A 219 4.03 -2.81 -22.71
CA GLU A 219 3.06 -1.92 -22.05
C GLU A 219 1.69 -2.58 -21.86
N GLY A 220 1.13 -2.41 -20.67
CA GLY A 220 -0.15 -3.00 -20.27
C GLY A 220 -0.12 -4.51 -20.01
N GLY A 221 1.01 -5.20 -20.22
CA GLY A 221 1.17 -6.59 -19.79
C GLY A 221 1.35 -6.67 -18.28
N VAL A 222 0.57 -7.50 -17.59
CA VAL A 222 0.63 -7.68 -16.14
C VAL A 222 1.54 -8.85 -15.78
N GLY A 223 2.58 -8.56 -15.03
CA GLY A 223 3.60 -9.53 -14.62
C GLY A 223 4.34 -9.10 -13.36
N VAL A 224 5.45 -9.73 -13.09
CA VAL A 224 6.30 -9.39 -11.95
C VAL A 224 7.15 -8.17 -12.28
N LEU A 225 7.15 -7.20 -11.39
CA LEU A 225 8.02 -6.04 -11.49
C LEU A 225 9.45 -6.44 -11.13
N HIS A 226 10.39 -6.08 -12.00
CA HIS A 226 11.82 -6.24 -11.78
C HIS A 226 12.48 -4.87 -11.77
N LEU A 227 13.44 -4.68 -10.89
CA LEU A 227 14.14 -3.41 -10.68
C LEU A 227 15.64 -3.56 -10.96
N ARG A 228 16.22 -2.51 -11.55
CA ARG A 228 17.66 -2.38 -11.71
C ARG A 228 18.06 -0.92 -11.47
N GLY A 229 19.20 -0.68 -10.85
CA GLY A 229 19.71 0.68 -10.63
C GLY A 229 20.63 0.79 -9.43
N ASP A 230 21.21 1.99 -9.25
CA ASP A 230 22.24 2.24 -8.24
C ASP A 230 21.71 2.20 -6.81
N SER A 231 20.42 2.49 -6.61
CA SER A 231 19.79 2.41 -5.29
C SER A 231 19.32 0.99 -4.90
N VAL A 232 19.34 0.02 -5.85
CA VAL A 232 18.89 -1.35 -5.62
C VAL A 232 20.00 -2.15 -4.94
N THR A 233 19.66 -2.91 -3.90
CA THR A 233 20.63 -3.75 -3.16
C THR A 233 21.13 -4.92 -4.00
N GLU A 234 22.36 -5.38 -3.69
CA GLU A 234 22.95 -6.56 -4.32
C GLU A 234 22.84 -7.81 -3.46
N LEU A 235 22.64 -7.65 -2.15
CA LEU A 235 22.70 -8.77 -1.22
C LEU A 235 21.62 -8.70 -0.13
N TYR A 236 21.06 -9.87 0.17
CA TYR A 236 20.47 -10.16 1.46
C TYR A 236 21.49 -10.77 2.40
N LEU A 237 21.42 -10.39 3.66
CA LEU A 237 22.11 -11.08 4.75
C LEU A 237 21.09 -11.96 5.49
N SER A 238 21.39 -13.23 5.61
CA SER A 238 20.58 -14.22 6.32
C SER A 238 21.42 -15.03 7.28
N VAL A 239 20.79 -15.83 8.13
CA VAL A 239 21.49 -16.75 9.04
C VAL A 239 22.33 -17.80 8.29
N ASP A 240 21.96 -18.08 7.02
CA ASP A 240 22.70 -19.03 6.15
C ASP A 240 23.78 -18.32 5.31
N GLY A 241 24.06 -17.03 5.59
CA GLY A 241 25.04 -16.21 4.88
C GLY A 241 24.45 -15.26 3.84
N PRO A 242 25.31 -14.51 3.13
CA PRO A 242 24.91 -13.58 2.10
C PRO A 242 24.28 -14.30 0.90
N ARG A 243 23.21 -13.71 0.33
CA ARG A 243 22.54 -14.21 -0.87
C ARG A 243 22.39 -13.08 -1.89
N PRO A 244 22.78 -13.28 -3.16
CA PRO A 244 22.53 -12.31 -4.21
C PRO A 244 21.03 -12.03 -4.35
N THR A 245 20.69 -10.75 -4.64
CA THR A 245 19.32 -10.31 -4.88
C THR A 245 19.01 -10.12 -6.35
N ARG A 246 20.07 -9.99 -7.18
CA ARG A 246 19.98 -9.69 -8.60
C ARG A 246 20.24 -10.93 -9.45
N ASP A 247 19.60 -11.03 -10.60
CA ASP A 247 19.92 -12.01 -11.63
C ASP A 247 21.24 -11.66 -12.37
N ALA A 248 21.61 -12.47 -13.36
CA ALA A 248 22.84 -12.28 -14.14
C ALA A 248 22.88 -10.94 -14.91
N ASP A 249 21.72 -10.39 -15.26
CA ASP A 249 21.58 -9.11 -15.98
C ASP A 249 21.39 -7.92 -15.01
N GLY A 250 21.53 -8.16 -13.70
CA GLY A 250 21.45 -7.14 -12.65
C GLY A 250 20.04 -6.77 -12.20
N TRP A 251 19.01 -7.53 -12.58
CA TRP A 251 17.63 -7.29 -12.18
C TRP A 251 17.28 -7.98 -10.87
N LEU A 252 16.58 -7.24 -10.01
CA LEU A 252 15.99 -7.74 -8.78
C LEU A 252 14.51 -8.07 -9.02
N ASP A 253 14.09 -9.30 -8.68
CA ASP A 253 12.68 -9.69 -8.61
C ASP A 253 12.05 -9.14 -7.33
N THR A 254 11.03 -8.27 -7.46
CA THR A 254 10.37 -7.64 -6.33
C THR A 254 9.34 -8.54 -5.66
N GLY A 255 8.84 -9.55 -6.37
CA GLY A 255 7.66 -10.32 -5.98
C GLY A 255 6.35 -9.54 -6.02
N ASP A 256 6.36 -8.29 -6.51
CA ASP A 256 5.16 -7.47 -6.70
C ASP A 256 4.65 -7.60 -8.13
N LEU A 257 3.34 -7.77 -8.30
CA LEU A 257 2.65 -7.78 -9.58
C LEU A 257 2.26 -6.37 -9.99
N GLY A 258 2.45 -6.06 -11.25
CA GLY A 258 2.09 -4.77 -11.81
C GLY A 258 2.24 -4.71 -13.31
N TYR A 259 2.14 -3.52 -13.84
CA TYR A 259 2.32 -3.21 -15.26
C TYR A 259 2.87 -1.80 -15.44
N LEU A 260 3.29 -1.48 -16.66
CA LEU A 260 3.63 -0.11 -17.06
C LEU A 260 2.48 0.48 -17.88
N SER A 261 2.16 1.75 -17.61
CA SER A 261 1.13 2.55 -18.29
C SER A 261 1.77 3.87 -18.74
N GLY A 262 2.16 3.97 -20.02
CA GLY A 262 2.91 5.10 -20.54
C GLY A 262 4.24 5.33 -19.81
N GLY A 263 5.00 4.27 -19.54
CA GLY A 263 6.26 4.31 -18.78
C GLY A 263 6.10 4.55 -17.28
N ARG A 264 4.87 4.60 -16.75
CA ARG A 264 4.57 4.80 -15.32
C ARG A 264 4.22 3.48 -14.66
N VAL A 265 4.66 3.32 -13.42
CA VAL A 265 4.47 2.10 -12.63
C VAL A 265 3.06 2.05 -12.06
N VAL A 266 2.43 0.88 -12.17
CA VAL A 266 1.19 0.54 -11.47
C VAL A 266 1.39 -0.81 -10.78
N VAL A 267 1.10 -0.87 -9.47
CA VAL A 267 1.23 -2.08 -8.65
C VAL A 267 -0.17 -2.64 -8.38
N CYS A 268 -0.39 -3.90 -8.75
CA CYS A 268 -1.67 -4.59 -8.53
C CYS A 268 -1.70 -5.39 -7.23
N GLY A 269 -0.54 -5.89 -6.75
CA GLY A 269 -0.46 -6.72 -5.55
C GLY A 269 0.82 -7.52 -5.48
N ARG A 270 0.82 -8.63 -4.70
CA ARG A 270 1.97 -9.53 -4.57
C ARG A 270 1.70 -10.90 -5.15
N VAL A 271 2.67 -11.47 -5.84
CA VAL A 271 2.59 -12.82 -6.43
C VAL A 271 2.13 -13.86 -5.41
N LYS A 272 2.75 -13.86 -4.22
CA LYS A 272 2.45 -14.82 -3.16
C LYS A 272 1.08 -14.67 -2.52
N ASP A 273 0.46 -13.50 -2.65
CA ASP A 273 -0.81 -13.19 -2.01
C ASP A 273 -2.01 -13.41 -2.95
N VAL A 274 -1.79 -13.50 -4.27
CA VAL A 274 -2.86 -13.70 -5.27
C VAL A 274 -3.64 -14.97 -4.98
N ILE A 275 -4.96 -14.85 -4.94
CA ILE A 275 -5.89 -15.97 -4.77
C ILE A 275 -6.29 -16.46 -6.16
N ILE A 276 -6.04 -17.76 -6.44
CA ILE A 276 -6.37 -18.35 -7.75
C ILE A 276 -7.66 -19.14 -7.61
N MET A 277 -8.71 -18.70 -8.30
CA MET A 277 -10.01 -19.36 -8.28
C MET A 277 -10.62 -19.44 -9.67
N GLY A 278 -10.89 -20.65 -10.14
CA GLY A 278 -11.52 -20.85 -11.45
C GLY A 278 -10.72 -20.27 -12.62
N GLY A 279 -9.38 -20.24 -12.52
CA GLY A 279 -8.49 -19.65 -13.51
C GLY A 279 -8.32 -18.12 -13.41
N ARG A 280 -8.99 -17.45 -12.47
CA ARG A 280 -8.87 -16.00 -12.21
C ARG A 280 -7.81 -15.74 -11.15
N ASN A 281 -7.02 -14.68 -11.35
CA ASN A 281 -6.06 -14.16 -10.38
C ASN A 281 -6.72 -13.01 -9.59
N ILE A 282 -7.22 -13.30 -8.39
CA ILE A 282 -7.95 -12.34 -7.57
C ILE A 282 -7.00 -11.74 -6.56
N HIS A 283 -6.94 -10.41 -6.50
CA HIS A 283 -6.12 -9.71 -5.54
C HIS A 283 -6.85 -9.62 -4.18
N PRO A 284 -6.22 -10.04 -3.06
CA PRO A 284 -6.82 -9.98 -1.74
C PRO A 284 -7.34 -8.60 -1.37
N THR A 285 -6.67 -7.55 -1.81
CA THR A 285 -7.04 -6.14 -1.56
C THR A 285 -8.41 -5.78 -2.11
N ASP A 286 -8.84 -6.38 -3.22
CA ASP A 286 -10.18 -6.13 -3.77
C ASP A 286 -11.26 -6.75 -2.88
N ILE A 287 -11.00 -7.96 -2.38
CA ILE A 287 -11.90 -8.62 -1.42
C ILE A 287 -11.96 -7.83 -0.10
N GLU A 288 -10.80 -7.39 0.40
CA GLU A 288 -10.68 -6.62 1.64
C GLU A 288 -11.45 -5.29 1.52
N ARG A 289 -11.33 -4.59 0.38
CA ARG A 289 -12.08 -3.35 0.11
C ARG A 289 -13.59 -3.56 0.18
N VAL A 290 -14.10 -4.63 -0.41
CA VAL A 290 -15.53 -4.98 -0.35
C VAL A 290 -15.96 -5.31 1.07
N ALA A 291 -15.18 -6.11 1.79
CA ALA A 291 -15.48 -6.48 3.18
C ALA A 291 -15.53 -5.27 4.12
N LEU A 292 -14.66 -4.27 3.89
CA LEU A 292 -14.61 -3.03 4.69
C LEU A 292 -15.83 -2.13 4.54
N GLN A 293 -16.66 -2.31 3.49
CA GLN A 293 -17.89 -1.55 3.28
C GLN A 293 -19.08 -2.12 4.08
N VAL A 294 -18.94 -3.33 4.63
CA VAL A 294 -20.02 -3.98 5.40
C VAL A 294 -20.17 -3.33 6.77
N GLU A 295 -21.40 -2.99 7.14
CA GLU A 295 -21.73 -2.40 8.44
C GLU A 295 -21.28 -3.32 9.60
N GLY A 296 -20.62 -2.74 10.60
CA GLY A 296 -20.06 -3.46 11.74
C GLY A 296 -18.60 -3.89 11.54
N VAL A 297 -18.06 -3.85 10.32
CA VAL A 297 -16.64 -4.11 10.07
C VAL A 297 -15.81 -2.88 10.42
N ARG A 298 -14.78 -3.09 11.21
CA ARG A 298 -13.86 -2.03 11.61
C ARG A 298 -12.97 -1.61 10.45
N ALA A 299 -12.99 -0.33 10.11
CA ALA A 299 -12.22 0.21 9.01
C ALA A 299 -10.72 -0.13 9.09
N GLY A 300 -10.14 -0.54 7.96
CA GLY A 300 -8.74 -0.94 7.85
C GLY A 300 -8.39 -2.26 8.55
N ASN A 301 -9.40 -3.07 8.90
CA ASN A 301 -9.21 -4.33 9.61
C ASN A 301 -10.01 -5.47 8.96
N ALA A 302 -9.76 -5.66 7.68
CA ALA A 302 -10.17 -6.83 6.92
C ALA A 302 -8.95 -7.45 6.24
N VAL A 303 -8.88 -8.76 6.20
CA VAL A 303 -7.81 -9.52 5.54
C VAL A 303 -8.41 -10.67 4.75
N ALA A 304 -8.00 -10.82 3.50
CA ALA A 304 -8.30 -11.97 2.68
C ALA A 304 -7.02 -12.80 2.46
N VAL A 305 -7.14 -14.10 2.61
CA VAL A 305 -6.00 -15.02 2.50
C VAL A 305 -6.41 -16.29 1.73
N ARG A 306 -5.45 -16.91 1.06
CA ARG A 306 -5.63 -18.25 0.54
C ARG A 306 -6.03 -19.20 1.68
N TYR A 307 -6.98 -20.06 1.41
CA TYR A 307 -7.49 -21.02 2.37
C TYR A 307 -7.86 -22.32 1.65
N VAL A 308 -7.38 -23.44 2.16
CA VAL A 308 -7.69 -24.76 1.62
C VAL A 308 -8.43 -25.56 2.68
N PRO A 309 -9.78 -25.60 2.63
CA PRO A 309 -10.54 -26.42 3.56
C PRO A 309 -10.15 -27.90 3.42
N ALA A 310 -10.10 -28.63 4.53
CA ALA A 310 -9.75 -30.05 4.53
C ALA A 310 -10.57 -30.84 3.50
N GLY A 311 -9.88 -31.53 2.57
CA GLY A 311 -10.49 -32.35 1.53
C GLY A 311 -11.22 -31.59 0.41
N ARG A 312 -11.00 -30.25 0.29
CA ARG A 312 -11.63 -29.41 -0.75
C ARG A 312 -10.60 -28.73 -1.65
N ARG A 313 -11.11 -28.07 -2.73
CA ARG A 313 -10.29 -27.28 -3.64
C ARG A 313 -9.82 -26.00 -2.95
N GLU A 314 -8.74 -25.42 -3.46
CA GLU A 314 -8.24 -24.09 -3.07
C GLU A 314 -9.37 -23.06 -3.10
N SER A 315 -9.44 -22.25 -2.04
CA SER A 315 -10.43 -21.23 -1.82
C SER A 315 -9.78 -20.06 -1.07
N PHE A 316 -10.57 -19.19 -0.45
CA PHE A 316 -10.08 -18.12 0.38
C PHE A 316 -10.93 -17.96 1.64
N ALA A 317 -10.31 -17.38 2.67
CA ALA A 317 -10.95 -16.95 3.89
C ALA A 317 -10.86 -15.43 4.03
N VAL A 318 -11.86 -14.85 4.68
CA VAL A 318 -11.90 -13.42 5.02
C VAL A 318 -12.00 -13.29 6.54
N GLY A 319 -11.03 -12.62 7.15
CA GLY A 319 -11.07 -12.23 8.56
C GLY A 319 -11.37 -10.74 8.68
N VAL A 320 -12.31 -10.35 9.52
CA VAL A 320 -12.65 -8.95 9.79
C VAL A 320 -12.70 -8.70 11.29
N GLU A 321 -12.26 -7.52 11.73
CA GLU A 321 -12.44 -7.09 13.13
C GLU A 321 -13.75 -6.32 13.29
N SER A 322 -14.44 -6.58 14.40
CA SER A 322 -15.63 -5.84 14.81
C SER A 322 -15.64 -5.56 16.32
N ARG A 323 -16.21 -4.42 16.70
CA ARG A 323 -16.51 -4.14 18.12
C ARG A 323 -17.67 -4.99 18.64
N GLU A 324 -18.48 -5.54 17.75
CA GLU A 324 -19.65 -6.38 18.00
C GLU A 324 -19.31 -7.89 18.02
N ALA A 325 -18.01 -8.26 17.96
CA ALA A 325 -17.57 -9.67 17.90
C ALA A 325 -17.99 -10.53 19.12
N GLY A 326 -18.43 -9.91 20.22
CA GLY A 326 -18.97 -10.61 21.39
C GLY A 326 -20.47 -10.94 21.29
N ASP A 327 -21.20 -10.38 20.33
CA ASP A 327 -22.62 -10.66 20.10
C ASP A 327 -22.81 -11.68 18.97
N PRO A 328 -23.31 -12.89 19.25
CA PRO A 328 -23.53 -13.92 18.24
C PRO A 328 -24.49 -13.53 17.11
N ALA A 329 -25.45 -12.63 17.37
CA ALA A 329 -26.37 -12.16 16.36
C ALA A 329 -25.68 -11.18 15.40
N ALA A 330 -24.90 -10.24 15.94
CA ALA A 330 -24.09 -9.32 15.16
C ALA A 330 -23.00 -10.03 14.35
N VAL A 331 -22.34 -11.04 14.95
CA VAL A 331 -21.35 -11.87 14.23
C VAL A 331 -21.97 -12.51 13.00
N ARG A 332 -23.11 -13.19 13.12
CA ARG A 332 -23.79 -13.79 11.96
C ARG A 332 -24.18 -12.77 10.92
N ARG A 333 -24.73 -11.63 11.33
CA ARG A 333 -25.10 -10.53 10.41
C ARG A 333 -23.89 -10.03 9.61
N ILE A 334 -22.75 -9.83 10.26
CA ILE A 334 -21.52 -9.36 9.62
C ILE A 334 -20.95 -10.44 8.69
N GLU A 335 -20.90 -11.71 9.12
CA GLU A 335 -20.42 -12.82 8.28
C GLU A 335 -21.23 -12.96 7.01
N ASP A 336 -22.56 -12.93 7.11
CA ASP A 336 -23.46 -13.03 5.97
C ASP A 336 -23.37 -11.79 5.08
N GLY A 337 -23.23 -10.60 5.68
CA GLY A 337 -23.02 -9.36 4.96
C GLY A 337 -21.73 -9.39 4.13
N VAL A 338 -20.61 -9.78 4.73
CA VAL A 338 -19.31 -9.91 4.02
C VAL A 338 -19.39 -10.97 2.93
N ARG A 339 -19.97 -12.14 3.22
CA ARG A 339 -20.14 -13.21 2.23
C ARG A 339 -20.98 -12.77 1.04
N SER A 340 -22.09 -12.09 1.31
CA SER A 340 -22.99 -11.60 0.29
C SER A 340 -22.35 -10.50 -0.56
N ALA A 341 -21.72 -9.51 0.06
CA ALA A 341 -21.08 -8.40 -0.63
C ALA A 341 -19.93 -8.90 -1.54
N VAL A 342 -19.04 -9.76 -1.01
CA VAL A 342 -17.95 -10.33 -1.80
C VAL A 342 -18.46 -11.18 -2.95
N THR A 343 -19.51 -11.99 -2.73
CA THR A 343 -20.08 -12.80 -3.80
C THR A 343 -20.73 -11.94 -4.88
N ALA A 344 -21.45 -10.90 -4.51
CA ALA A 344 -22.12 -10.01 -5.45
C ALA A 344 -21.13 -9.17 -6.29
N GLU A 345 -20.09 -8.61 -5.65
CA GLU A 345 -19.16 -7.72 -6.34
C GLU A 345 -18.03 -8.46 -7.07
N MET A 346 -17.51 -9.55 -6.48
CA MET A 346 -16.37 -10.27 -7.03
C MET A 346 -16.74 -11.53 -7.81
N GLY A 347 -17.98 -12.01 -7.73
CA GLY A 347 -18.43 -13.25 -8.36
C GLY A 347 -17.80 -14.51 -7.75
N VAL A 348 -17.17 -14.41 -6.59
CA VAL A 348 -16.53 -15.53 -5.88
C VAL A 348 -16.97 -15.56 -4.42
N ARG A 349 -17.17 -16.79 -3.89
CA ARG A 349 -17.67 -16.96 -2.52
C ARG A 349 -16.55 -17.38 -1.58
N PRO A 350 -16.33 -16.67 -0.45
CA PRO A 350 -15.38 -17.09 0.57
C PRO A 350 -15.83 -18.43 1.21
N ALA A 351 -14.87 -19.34 1.41
CA ALA A 351 -15.12 -20.58 2.15
C ALA A 351 -15.31 -20.34 3.65
N LEU A 352 -14.66 -19.31 4.17
CA LEU A 352 -14.75 -18.89 5.56
C LEU A 352 -14.85 -17.35 5.61
N VAL A 353 -15.75 -16.86 6.47
CA VAL A 353 -15.71 -15.49 6.98
C VAL A 353 -15.63 -15.59 8.49
N ALA A 354 -14.69 -14.91 9.11
CA ALA A 354 -14.49 -14.89 10.56
C ALA A 354 -14.55 -13.46 11.08
N VAL A 355 -15.46 -13.21 12.04
CA VAL A 355 -15.57 -11.93 12.75
C VAL A 355 -14.76 -12.04 14.05
N LEU A 356 -13.76 -11.18 14.20
CA LEU A 356 -12.76 -11.24 15.25
C LEU A 356 -12.89 -10.04 16.19
N PRO A 357 -12.55 -10.19 17.48
CA PRO A 357 -12.40 -9.06 18.38
C PRO A 357 -11.36 -8.06 17.90
N VAL A 358 -11.53 -6.79 18.29
CA VAL A 358 -10.60 -5.71 17.97
C VAL A 358 -9.19 -6.04 18.45
N GLY A 359 -8.20 -5.86 17.57
CA GLY A 359 -6.77 -6.12 17.87
C GLY A 359 -6.34 -7.57 17.71
N THR A 360 -7.19 -8.43 17.14
CA THR A 360 -6.87 -9.86 16.91
C THR A 360 -6.12 -10.10 15.61
N LEU A 361 -6.39 -9.31 14.56
CA LEU A 361 -5.68 -9.44 13.29
C LEU A 361 -4.20 -9.08 13.45
N PRO A 362 -3.27 -9.98 13.09
CA PRO A 362 -1.85 -9.74 13.25
C PRO A 362 -1.37 -8.61 12.35
N LYS A 363 -0.62 -7.67 12.94
CA LYS A 363 -0.03 -6.51 12.27
C LYS A 363 1.46 -6.41 12.56
N THR A 364 2.17 -5.80 11.63
CA THR A 364 3.55 -5.36 11.88
C THR A 364 3.57 -4.21 12.90
N PRO A 365 4.73 -3.92 13.53
CA PRO A 365 4.87 -2.72 14.37
C PRO A 365 4.52 -1.41 13.67
N SER A 366 4.59 -1.37 12.31
CA SER A 366 4.17 -0.23 11.49
C SER A 366 2.67 -0.21 11.15
N GLY A 367 1.87 -1.15 11.70
CA GLY A 367 0.41 -1.21 11.52
C GLY A 367 -0.08 -1.99 10.29
N LYS A 368 0.81 -2.52 9.44
CA LYS A 368 0.45 -3.29 8.24
C LYS A 368 -0.06 -4.69 8.61
N LEU A 369 -1.11 -5.16 7.94
CA LEU A 369 -1.63 -6.52 8.11
C LEU A 369 -0.59 -7.58 7.67
N GLN A 370 -0.39 -8.60 8.51
CA GLN A 370 0.48 -9.74 8.23
C GLN A 370 -0.35 -10.92 7.68
N ARG A 371 -0.51 -11.00 6.35
CA ARG A 371 -1.37 -12.05 5.73
C ARG A 371 -0.97 -13.47 6.11
N SER A 372 0.31 -13.78 6.15
CA SER A 372 0.77 -15.14 6.52
C SER A 372 0.39 -15.53 7.96
N ALA A 373 0.50 -14.57 8.90
CA ALA A 373 0.09 -14.80 10.27
C ALA A 373 -1.45 -14.84 10.42
N ALA A 374 -2.16 -14.03 9.62
CA ALA A 374 -3.63 -14.05 9.57
C ALA A 374 -4.15 -15.36 8.98
N ALA A 375 -3.51 -15.92 7.95
CA ALA A 375 -3.85 -17.24 7.42
C ALA A 375 -3.73 -18.32 8.51
N ALA A 376 -2.60 -18.37 9.22
CA ALA A 376 -2.40 -19.31 10.32
C ALA A 376 -3.38 -19.10 11.49
N LEU A 377 -3.85 -17.86 11.72
CA LEU A 377 -4.90 -17.59 12.71
C LEU A 377 -6.24 -18.17 12.27
N LEU A 378 -6.65 -17.92 11.00
CA LEU A 378 -7.92 -18.38 10.46
C LEU A 378 -7.97 -19.92 10.36
N ASP A 379 -6.84 -20.55 9.98
CA ASP A 379 -6.72 -22.02 9.97
C ASP A 379 -6.98 -22.63 11.35
N ARG A 380 -6.44 -22.02 12.43
CA ARG A 380 -6.68 -22.51 13.81
C ARG A 380 -8.13 -22.39 14.25
N LEU A 381 -8.87 -21.38 13.77
CA LEU A 381 -10.30 -21.21 14.10
C LEU A 381 -11.20 -22.29 13.48
N THR A 382 -10.70 -22.98 12.45
CA THR A 382 -11.45 -24.01 11.71
C THR A 382 -10.93 -25.42 11.97
N ALA A 383 -9.81 -25.56 12.68
CA ALA A 383 -9.30 -26.87 13.08
C ALA A 383 -10.31 -27.58 14.02
N PRO A 384 -10.70 -28.83 13.76
CA PRO A 384 -11.49 -29.57 14.73
C PRO A 384 -10.68 -29.72 16.04
N ASN A 385 -11.33 -29.43 17.15
CA ASN A 385 -10.80 -29.69 18.51
C ASN A 385 -10.54 -31.19 18.72
#